data_38685055278937f1d8f69d90e3781dfa
#
_entry.id   38685055278937f1d8f69d90e3781dfa
#
_cell.length_a   1.000
_cell.length_b   1.000
_cell.length_c   1.000
_cell.angle_alpha   90.00
_cell.angle_beta   90.00
_cell.angle_gamma   90.00
#
_symmetry.space_group_name_H-M   'P 1'
#
loop_
_entity.id
_entity.type
_entity.pdbx_description
1 polymer ?
#
loop_
_entity_poly.entity_id
_entity_poly.type
_entity_poly.pdbx_seq_one_letter_code
_entity_poly.pdbx_strand_id
1 'polypeptide(L)'
;RDNYYLLREAAAHNKIKKVILEMDYQYWCNYKGGEFIETAVYSHLPLSTRKIDFIWNNLLDKDFRTTFVNKNSWVSDFSGIKSNIKLKMSKAYRDYDISAVIDKDAYGEYKGKGFYYRTQRADDKGKFEPFAWDENDVGKTPLKYFKKIVEFCKKNNIELTCVTTTITPKAALDGVSEETGRWFANLCSQNGVRYIDFNLVSLDELERTDDDFADWEGHMMGWMAEKYSE
;
A
#
# COMPACT_ATOMS: atom_id res chain seq x y z
N ARG A 1 0.50 4.03 8.85
CA ARG A 1 0.53 3.12 10.00
C ARG A 1 0.96 1.74 9.53
N ASP A 2 0.25 1.16 8.63
CA ASP A 2 0.38 -0.23 8.18
C ASP A 2 1.77 -0.51 7.60
N ASN A 3 2.26 0.38 6.74
CA ASN A 3 3.60 0.32 6.16
C ASN A 3 4.72 0.22 7.23
N TYR A 4 4.55 0.87 8.38
CA TYR A 4 5.52 0.78 9.47
C TYR A 4 5.63 -0.63 10.05
N TYR A 5 4.50 -1.29 10.30
CA TYR A 5 4.51 -2.64 10.87
C TYR A 5 4.94 -3.69 9.84
N LEU A 6 4.49 -3.55 8.59
CA LEU A 6 4.93 -4.41 7.50
C LEU A 6 6.44 -4.29 7.25
N LEU A 7 6.98 -3.07 7.27
CA LEU A 7 8.43 -2.85 7.15
C LEU A 7 9.20 -3.52 8.30
N ARG A 8 8.73 -3.38 9.54
CA ARG A 8 9.37 -4.03 10.71
C ARG A 8 9.33 -5.55 10.59
N GLU A 9 8.22 -6.11 10.11
CA GLU A 9 8.10 -7.54 9.89
C GLU A 9 9.03 -8.00 8.77
N ALA A 10 9.03 -7.32 7.64
CA ALA A 10 9.91 -7.63 6.52
C ALA A 10 11.40 -7.56 6.92
N ALA A 11 11.80 -6.55 7.69
CA ALA A 11 13.16 -6.37 8.16
C ALA A 11 13.60 -7.41 9.21
N ALA A 12 12.65 -8.03 9.92
CA ALA A 12 12.96 -9.10 10.86
C ALA A 12 13.37 -10.40 10.17
N HIS A 13 12.96 -10.58 8.91
CA HIS A 13 13.20 -11.80 8.15
C HIS A 13 14.13 -11.60 6.96
N ASN A 14 14.41 -10.34 6.58
CA ASN A 14 15.18 -10.02 5.39
C ASN A 14 16.14 -8.87 5.67
N LYS A 15 17.30 -8.88 4.99
CA LYS A 15 18.21 -7.74 4.99
C LYS A 15 17.71 -6.68 4.00
N ILE A 16 16.91 -5.75 4.46
CA ILE A 16 16.41 -4.64 3.65
C ILE A 16 17.50 -3.57 3.53
N LYS A 17 17.78 -3.12 2.31
CA LYS A 17 18.75 -2.06 2.01
C LYS A 17 18.08 -0.76 1.63
N LYS A 18 16.96 -0.85 0.93
CA LYS A 18 16.22 0.30 0.39
C LYS A 18 14.73 0.12 0.62
N VAL A 19 14.06 1.22 0.87
CA VAL A 19 12.59 1.33 0.97
C VAL A 19 12.15 2.48 0.09
N ILE A 20 11.17 2.22 -0.75
CA ILE A 20 10.41 3.24 -1.46
C ILE A 20 9.07 3.36 -0.74
N LEU A 21 8.74 4.55 -0.26
CA LEU A 21 7.50 4.84 0.45
C LEU A 21 6.62 5.73 -0.41
N GLU A 22 5.46 5.20 -0.79
CA GLU A 22 4.42 5.97 -1.46
C GLU A 22 3.82 7.01 -0.51
N MET A 23 3.73 8.26 -1.01
CA MET A 23 3.19 9.42 -0.29
C MET A 23 1.85 9.85 -0.92
N ASP A 24 0.90 8.93 -0.96
CA ASP A 24 -0.42 9.21 -1.49
C ASP A 24 -1.15 10.21 -0.59
N TYR A 25 -1.42 11.41 -1.14
CA TYR A 25 -2.03 12.53 -0.43
C TYR A 25 -3.42 12.23 0.14
N GLN A 26 -4.18 11.34 -0.47
CA GLN A 26 -5.52 10.97 -0.01
C GLN A 26 -5.50 10.35 1.39
N TYR A 27 -4.46 9.58 1.71
CA TYR A 27 -4.33 8.96 3.03
C TYR A 27 -3.82 9.89 4.12
N TRP A 28 -3.34 11.08 3.75
CA TRP A 28 -2.80 12.02 4.73
C TRP A 28 -3.87 12.91 5.35
N CYS A 29 -4.85 13.35 4.57
CA CYS A 29 -5.94 14.22 5.05
C CYS A 29 -7.19 13.43 5.46
N ASN A 30 -7.51 12.35 4.77
CA ASN A 30 -8.74 11.58 4.97
C ASN A 30 -8.52 10.19 5.55
N TYR A 31 -7.44 9.99 6.31
CA TYR A 31 -7.17 8.69 6.93
C TYR A 31 -8.33 8.26 7.83
N LYS A 32 -9.24 7.48 7.29
CA LYS A 32 -10.26 6.75 8.04
C LYS A 32 -9.76 5.33 8.20
N GLY A 33 -9.04 5.07 9.30
CA GLY A 33 -8.72 3.69 9.69
C GLY A 33 -10.02 2.88 9.73
N GLY A 34 -10.08 1.78 8.98
CA GLY A 34 -11.23 0.90 8.95
C GLY A 34 -10.86 -0.49 9.45
N GLU A 35 -11.81 -1.19 10.06
CA GLU A 35 -11.63 -2.55 10.58
C GLU A 35 -11.10 -3.52 9.51
N PHE A 36 -11.51 -3.34 8.26
CA PHE A 36 -11.04 -4.14 7.13
C PHE A 36 -9.54 -3.99 6.90
N ILE A 37 -9.03 -2.75 6.85
CA ILE A 37 -7.60 -2.46 6.62
C ILE A 37 -6.77 -2.99 7.79
N GLU A 38 -7.25 -2.79 9.02
CA GLU A 38 -6.58 -3.31 10.21
C GLU A 38 -6.48 -4.83 10.18
N THR A 39 -7.56 -5.51 9.81
CA THR A 39 -7.60 -6.96 9.67
C THR A 39 -6.64 -7.45 8.58
N ALA A 40 -6.57 -6.78 7.45
CA ALA A 40 -5.69 -7.14 6.35
C ALA A 40 -4.22 -7.14 6.79
N VAL A 41 -3.78 -6.14 7.56
CA VAL A 41 -2.39 -6.03 8.01
C VAL A 41 -2.07 -7.06 9.09
N TYR A 42 -2.82 -7.10 10.20
CA TYR A 42 -2.44 -7.99 11.30
C TYR A 42 -2.64 -9.48 10.99
N SER A 43 -3.49 -9.82 10.02
CA SER A 43 -3.65 -11.22 9.58
C SER A 43 -2.38 -11.77 8.93
N HIS A 44 -1.59 -10.92 8.30
CA HIS A 44 -0.30 -11.29 7.70
C HIS A 44 0.88 -11.25 8.68
N LEU A 45 0.70 -10.66 9.87
CA LEU A 45 1.74 -10.67 10.88
C LEU A 45 1.77 -12.02 11.62
N PRO A 46 2.89 -12.75 11.64
CA PRO A 46 3.02 -13.95 12.46
C PRO A 46 2.96 -13.59 13.94
N LEU A 47 2.70 -14.59 14.79
CA LEU A 47 2.71 -14.39 16.23
C LEU A 47 4.10 -13.93 16.68
N SER A 48 4.16 -12.68 17.11
CA SER A 48 5.41 -11.99 17.46
C SER A 48 5.14 -10.82 18.38
N THR A 49 6.18 -10.29 19.00
CA THR A 49 6.09 -9.03 19.77
C THR A 49 5.63 -7.86 18.90
N ARG A 50 5.93 -7.87 17.59
CA ARG A 50 5.47 -6.85 16.63
C ARG A 50 3.97 -6.90 16.40
N LYS A 51 3.40 -8.12 16.32
CA LYS A 51 1.95 -8.31 16.22
C LYS A 51 1.24 -7.85 17.50
N ILE A 52 1.80 -8.17 18.66
CA ILE A 52 1.27 -7.70 19.94
C ILE A 52 1.31 -6.18 20.02
N ASP A 53 2.42 -5.56 19.61
CA ASP A 53 2.59 -4.10 19.55
C ASP A 53 1.57 -3.46 18.59
N PHE A 54 1.32 -4.08 17.43
CA PHE A 54 0.28 -3.61 16.50
C PHE A 54 -1.10 -3.61 17.16
N ILE A 55 -1.52 -4.74 17.73
CA ILE A 55 -2.83 -4.91 18.36
C ILE A 55 -2.99 -3.91 19.52
N TRP A 56 -1.98 -3.83 20.41
CA TRP A 56 -2.02 -2.95 21.58
C TRP A 56 -2.18 -1.48 21.22
N ASN A 57 -1.49 -1.03 20.17
CA ASN A 57 -1.46 0.40 19.83
C ASN A 57 -2.53 0.83 18.82
N ASN A 58 -3.17 -0.12 18.11
CA ASN A 58 -4.00 0.23 16.97
C ASN A 58 -5.42 -0.33 17.02
N LEU A 59 -5.64 -1.47 17.65
CA LEU A 59 -7.00 -1.99 17.77
C LEU A 59 -7.74 -1.33 18.95
N LEU A 60 -8.96 -0.90 18.69
CA LEU A 60 -9.77 -0.21 19.70
C LEU A 60 -10.21 -1.16 20.81
N ASP A 61 -10.62 -2.36 20.45
CA ASP A 61 -11.17 -3.35 21.39
C ASP A 61 -10.11 -4.09 22.20
N LYS A 62 -8.81 -3.93 21.83
CA LYS A 62 -7.70 -4.64 22.49
C LYS A 62 -7.96 -6.14 22.64
N ASP A 63 -8.69 -6.72 21.71
CA ASP A 63 -9.05 -8.14 21.75
C ASP A 63 -7.85 -9.03 21.40
N PHE A 64 -7.18 -9.51 22.43
CA PHE A 64 -6.00 -10.38 22.27
C PHE A 64 -6.30 -11.76 21.72
N ARG A 65 -7.56 -12.18 21.63
CA ARG A 65 -7.92 -13.41 20.95
C ARG A 65 -7.51 -13.37 19.50
N THR A 66 -7.56 -12.20 18.86
CA THR A 66 -7.08 -11.98 17.49
C THR A 66 -5.57 -12.12 17.35
N THR A 67 -4.80 -12.09 18.44
CA THR A 67 -3.35 -12.32 18.42
C THR A 67 -3.02 -13.75 17.99
N PHE A 68 -3.79 -14.69 18.45
CA PHE A 68 -3.56 -16.13 18.22
C PHE A 68 -4.35 -16.66 17.02
N VAL A 69 -5.54 -16.13 16.81
CA VAL A 69 -6.44 -16.57 15.75
C VAL A 69 -6.99 -15.35 15.05
N ASN A 70 -6.86 -15.32 13.72
CA ASN A 70 -7.49 -14.26 12.93
C ASN A 70 -9.02 -14.31 13.17
N LYS A 71 -9.62 -13.18 13.55
CA LYS A 71 -11.06 -13.08 13.85
C LYS A 71 -11.92 -13.62 12.69
N ASN A 72 -11.45 -13.41 11.45
CA ASN A 72 -12.11 -13.93 10.25
C ASN A 72 -11.88 -15.43 10.00
N SER A 73 -10.95 -16.07 10.70
CA SER A 73 -10.73 -17.50 10.65
C SER A 73 -11.45 -18.26 11.80
N TRP A 74 -12.18 -17.57 12.63
CA TRP A 74 -13.15 -18.20 13.52
C TRP A 74 -14.27 -18.78 12.66
N VAL A 75 -14.18 -20.06 12.48
CA VAL A 75 -15.15 -20.79 11.67
C VAL A 75 -16.45 -20.82 12.42
N SER A 76 -17.43 -20.11 11.93
CA SER A 76 -18.81 -20.23 12.38
C SER A 76 -19.44 -21.54 11.92
N ASP A 77 -18.75 -22.26 11.05
CA ASP A 77 -19.21 -23.50 10.44
C ASP A 77 -18.13 -24.60 10.54
N PHE A 78 -18.41 -25.65 11.29
CA PHE A 78 -17.55 -26.82 11.43
C PHE A 78 -17.28 -27.56 10.11
N SER A 79 -18.16 -27.44 9.12
CA SER A 79 -17.96 -28.01 7.78
C SER A 79 -16.75 -27.38 7.08
N GLY A 80 -16.55 -26.09 7.26
CA GLY A 80 -15.40 -25.35 6.74
C GLY A 80 -14.06 -25.82 7.33
N ILE A 81 -14.00 -26.20 8.59
CA ILE A 81 -12.78 -26.75 9.21
C ILE A 81 -12.35 -28.04 8.51
N LYS A 82 -13.28 -28.95 8.30
CA LYS A 82 -13.00 -30.24 7.64
C LYS A 82 -12.49 -30.05 6.21
N SER A 83 -13.11 -29.17 5.44
CA SER A 83 -12.69 -28.87 4.06
C SER A 83 -11.32 -28.20 4.03
N ASN A 84 -11.04 -27.24 4.94
CA ASN A 84 -9.74 -26.59 5.05
C ASN A 84 -8.62 -27.56 5.48
N ILE A 85 -8.89 -28.45 6.42
CA ILE A 85 -7.92 -29.49 6.79
C ILE A 85 -7.65 -30.40 5.58
N LYS A 86 -8.68 -30.86 4.88
CA LYS A 86 -8.55 -31.69 3.68
C LYS A 86 -7.75 -30.98 2.58
N LEU A 87 -8.02 -29.69 2.35
CA LEU A 87 -7.28 -28.88 1.40
C LEU A 87 -5.80 -28.78 1.79
N LYS A 88 -5.49 -28.41 3.03
CA LYS A 88 -4.11 -28.27 3.52
C LYS A 88 -3.32 -29.59 3.53
N MET A 89 -4.00 -30.73 3.63
CA MET A 89 -3.40 -32.05 3.52
C MET A 89 -3.30 -32.56 2.07
N SER A 90 -3.90 -31.86 1.11
CA SER A 90 -3.85 -32.27 -0.29
C SER A 90 -2.45 -32.10 -0.90
N LYS A 91 -2.16 -32.92 -1.92
CA LYS A 91 -0.92 -32.76 -2.69
C LYS A 91 -0.87 -31.38 -3.36
N ALA A 92 -1.98 -30.92 -3.92
CA ALA A 92 -2.08 -29.61 -4.56
C ALA A 92 -1.70 -28.45 -3.63
N TYR A 93 -2.03 -28.53 -2.34
CA TYR A 93 -1.63 -27.51 -1.37
C TYR A 93 -0.17 -27.61 -0.96
N ARG A 94 0.37 -28.83 -0.82
CA ARG A 94 1.78 -29.04 -0.46
C ARG A 94 2.74 -28.69 -1.58
N ASP A 95 2.34 -28.99 -2.81
CA ASP A 95 3.12 -28.74 -4.02
C ASP A 95 2.76 -27.36 -4.65
N TYR A 96 2.02 -26.53 -3.91
CA TYR A 96 1.59 -25.22 -4.37
C TYR A 96 2.78 -24.30 -4.60
N ASP A 97 2.99 -23.96 -5.87
CA ASP A 97 3.97 -22.98 -6.27
C ASP A 97 3.28 -21.63 -6.52
N ILE A 98 3.51 -20.69 -5.61
CA ILE A 98 2.93 -19.36 -5.72
C ILE A 98 3.39 -18.63 -6.98
N SER A 99 4.57 -18.99 -7.53
CA SER A 99 5.07 -18.42 -8.78
C SER A 99 4.30 -18.90 -10.02
N ALA A 100 3.62 -20.05 -9.88
CA ALA A 100 2.78 -20.62 -10.94
C ALA A 100 1.32 -20.15 -10.87
N VAL A 101 0.94 -19.39 -9.84
CA VAL A 101 -0.40 -18.83 -9.74
C VAL A 101 -0.52 -17.66 -10.69
N ILE A 102 -1.19 -17.94 -11.79
CA ILE A 102 -1.64 -16.91 -12.70
C ILE A 102 -3.06 -16.56 -12.29
N ASP A 103 -3.17 -15.54 -11.46
CA ASP A 103 -4.47 -14.92 -11.20
C ASP A 103 -4.77 -14.00 -12.39
N LYS A 104 -5.59 -14.52 -13.30
CA LYS A 104 -6.02 -13.79 -14.48
C LYS A 104 -7.53 -13.66 -14.45
N ASP A 105 -7.97 -12.44 -14.38
CA ASP A 105 -9.39 -12.09 -14.47
C ASP A 105 -9.69 -11.26 -15.72
N ALA A 106 -10.91 -10.71 -15.80
CA ALA A 106 -11.33 -9.87 -16.92
C ALA A 106 -10.53 -8.55 -17.02
N TYR A 107 -9.90 -8.10 -15.93
CA TYR A 107 -9.24 -6.80 -15.83
C TYR A 107 -7.73 -6.87 -16.00
N GLY A 108 -7.12 -8.02 -15.79
CA GLY A 108 -5.67 -8.15 -15.90
C GLY A 108 -5.10 -9.48 -15.47
N GLU A 109 -3.79 -9.49 -15.18
CA GLU A 109 -3.03 -10.68 -14.86
C GLU A 109 -2.01 -10.38 -13.75
N TYR A 110 -1.96 -11.23 -12.73
CA TYR A 110 -0.93 -11.14 -11.72
C TYR A 110 0.42 -11.66 -12.24
N LYS A 111 1.44 -10.80 -12.23
CA LYS A 111 2.80 -11.10 -12.72
C LYS A 111 3.79 -11.50 -11.62
N GLY A 112 3.34 -11.62 -10.39
CA GLY A 112 4.19 -11.94 -9.24
C GLY A 112 4.70 -10.73 -8.48
N LYS A 113 5.28 -10.96 -7.31
CA LYS A 113 5.90 -9.93 -6.44
C LYS A 113 5.01 -8.73 -6.11
N GLY A 114 3.69 -8.93 -6.10
CA GLY A 114 2.73 -7.85 -5.86
C GLY A 114 2.32 -7.06 -7.11
N PHE A 115 2.86 -7.38 -8.28
CA PHE A 115 2.53 -6.69 -9.52
C PHE A 115 1.33 -7.33 -10.21
N TYR A 116 0.27 -6.54 -10.38
CA TYR A 116 -0.91 -6.88 -11.16
C TYR A 116 -0.94 -6.04 -12.44
N TYR A 117 -0.75 -6.72 -13.58
CA TYR A 117 -0.72 -6.09 -14.90
C TYR A 117 -2.16 -5.88 -15.39
N ARG A 118 -2.67 -4.68 -15.28
CA ARG A 118 -4.03 -4.33 -15.68
C ARG A 118 -4.10 -4.13 -17.20
N THR A 119 -5.03 -4.85 -17.85
CA THR A 119 -5.23 -4.82 -19.31
C THR A 119 -6.49 -4.10 -19.74
N GLN A 120 -7.47 -3.97 -18.82
CA GLN A 120 -8.73 -3.31 -19.11
C GLN A 120 -8.95 -2.14 -18.15
N ARG A 121 -9.53 -1.09 -18.70
CA ARG A 121 -10.04 0.04 -17.91
C ARG A 121 -11.36 -0.36 -17.26
N ALA A 122 -11.75 0.33 -16.21
CA ALA A 122 -13.14 0.31 -15.79
C ALA A 122 -14.02 0.82 -16.95
N ASP A 123 -15.18 0.20 -17.15
CA ASP A 123 -16.13 0.59 -18.21
C ASP A 123 -16.53 2.06 -18.08
N ASP A 124 -16.55 2.57 -16.85
CA ASP A 124 -16.74 3.98 -16.53
C ASP A 124 -15.65 4.40 -15.52
N LYS A 125 -14.83 5.41 -15.90
CA LYS A 125 -13.86 6.02 -14.97
C LYS A 125 -14.54 6.76 -13.81
N GLY A 126 -15.87 6.83 -13.83
CA GLY A 126 -16.65 7.62 -12.91
C GLY A 126 -16.56 9.12 -13.18
N LYS A 127 -17.25 9.88 -12.35
CA LYS A 127 -17.17 11.34 -12.40
C LYS A 127 -15.84 11.80 -11.81
N PHE A 128 -15.12 12.63 -12.56
CA PHE A 128 -13.94 13.27 -12.03
C PHE A 128 -14.33 14.24 -10.92
N GLU A 129 -13.80 14.02 -9.73
CA GLU A 129 -13.92 14.93 -8.58
C GLU A 129 -12.52 15.34 -8.16
N PRO A 130 -12.15 16.64 -8.28
CA PRO A 130 -10.85 17.11 -7.84
C PRO A 130 -10.69 16.86 -6.33
N PHE A 131 -9.55 16.36 -5.93
CA PHE A 131 -9.22 16.22 -4.52
C PHE A 131 -8.88 17.60 -3.94
N ALA A 132 -9.55 18.00 -2.89
CA ALA A 132 -9.23 19.21 -2.15
C ALA A 132 -8.13 18.91 -1.12
N TRP A 133 -6.98 19.59 -1.25
CA TRP A 133 -5.91 19.54 -0.28
C TRP A 133 -6.00 20.71 0.72
N ASP A 134 -5.86 20.42 1.99
CA ASP A 134 -5.61 21.41 3.04
C ASP A 134 -4.58 20.83 4.02
N GLU A 135 -3.44 21.50 4.16
CA GLU A 135 -2.39 21.08 5.09
C GLU A 135 -2.85 21.03 6.55
N ASN A 136 -3.87 21.79 6.91
CA ASN A 136 -4.47 21.79 8.25
C ASN A 136 -5.24 20.50 8.55
N ASP A 137 -5.69 19.80 7.51
CA ASP A 137 -6.41 18.54 7.62
C ASP A 137 -5.48 17.33 7.71
N VAL A 138 -4.16 17.55 7.63
CA VAL A 138 -3.18 16.47 7.73
C VAL A 138 -3.29 15.77 9.09
N GLY A 139 -3.57 14.47 9.03
CA GLY A 139 -3.82 13.67 10.22
C GLY A 139 -2.56 13.47 11.09
N LYS A 140 -2.76 13.47 12.41
CA LYS A 140 -1.66 13.17 13.36
C LYS A 140 -1.11 11.76 13.21
N THR A 141 -1.95 10.81 12.79
CA THR A 141 -1.55 9.40 12.61
C THR A 141 -0.57 9.21 11.44
N PRO A 142 -0.84 9.68 10.22
CA PRO A 142 0.13 9.64 9.13
C PRO A 142 1.47 10.26 9.51
N LEU A 143 1.49 11.46 10.07
CA LEU A 143 2.71 12.14 10.53
C LEU A 143 3.49 11.32 11.57
N LYS A 144 2.81 10.77 12.56
CA LYS A 144 3.42 9.92 13.59
C LYS A 144 4.12 8.70 12.97
N TYR A 145 3.44 8.01 12.06
CA TYR A 145 3.99 6.79 11.48
C TYR A 145 5.04 7.05 10.39
N PHE A 146 4.94 8.15 9.66
CA PHE A 146 6.00 8.62 8.80
C PHE A 146 7.31 8.81 9.59
N LYS A 147 7.27 9.57 10.70
CA LYS A 147 8.45 9.76 11.56
C LYS A 147 8.99 8.44 12.08
N LYS A 148 8.13 7.51 12.50
CA LYS A 148 8.56 6.17 12.94
C LYS A 148 9.25 5.37 11.82
N ILE A 149 8.79 5.47 10.57
CA ILE A 149 9.43 4.83 9.41
C ILE A 149 10.81 5.45 9.18
N VAL A 150 10.91 6.78 9.18
CA VAL A 150 12.19 7.49 9.02
C VAL A 150 13.19 7.07 10.09
N GLU A 151 12.80 7.10 11.37
CA GLU A 151 13.65 6.69 12.48
C GLU A 151 14.08 5.23 12.37
N PHE A 152 13.15 4.34 12.00
CA PHE A 152 13.45 2.93 11.81
C PHE A 152 14.47 2.71 10.69
N CYS A 153 14.30 3.37 9.55
CA CYS A 153 15.22 3.28 8.42
C CYS A 153 16.61 3.80 8.81
N LYS A 154 16.69 4.97 9.46
CA LYS A 154 17.95 5.53 9.94
C LYS A 154 18.67 4.60 10.91
N LYS A 155 17.96 4.06 11.90
CA LYS A 155 18.52 3.14 12.91
C LYS A 155 19.06 1.84 12.30
N ASN A 156 18.47 1.38 11.21
CA ASN A 156 18.83 0.10 10.57
C ASN A 156 19.69 0.28 9.31
N ASN A 157 20.19 1.49 9.03
CA ASN A 157 20.95 1.81 7.81
C ASN A 157 20.22 1.43 6.52
N ILE A 158 18.93 1.71 6.46
CA ILE A 158 18.06 1.49 5.30
C ILE A 158 17.92 2.82 4.56
N GLU A 159 18.22 2.84 3.28
CA GLU A 159 17.95 4.00 2.42
C GLU A 159 16.43 4.15 2.23
N LEU A 160 15.89 5.30 2.59
CA LEU A 160 14.48 5.64 2.40
C LEU A 160 14.34 6.70 1.32
N THR A 161 13.54 6.38 0.30
CA THR A 161 13.09 7.35 -0.70
C THR A 161 11.56 7.41 -0.65
N CYS A 162 11.02 8.61 -0.53
CA CYS A 162 9.60 8.85 -0.63
C CYS A 162 9.24 9.24 -2.06
N VAL A 163 8.12 8.76 -2.55
CA VAL A 163 7.64 9.07 -3.90
C VAL A 163 6.15 9.38 -3.84
N THR A 164 5.70 10.30 -4.70
CA THR A 164 4.28 10.40 -5.05
C THR A 164 4.14 9.87 -6.46
N THR A 165 3.37 8.80 -6.63
CA THR A 165 3.11 8.19 -7.93
C THR A 165 2.26 9.11 -8.79
N THR A 166 2.42 9.01 -10.10
CA THR A 166 1.64 9.84 -11.02
C THR A 166 0.17 9.41 -11.02
N ILE A 167 -0.69 10.39 -11.07
CA ILE A 167 -2.14 10.25 -11.35
C ILE A 167 -2.42 10.68 -12.79
N THR A 168 -3.68 10.59 -13.24
CA THR A 168 -4.06 11.04 -14.57
C THR A 168 -3.64 12.49 -14.79
N PRO A 169 -3.12 12.86 -15.98
CA PRO A 169 -2.72 14.24 -16.29
C PRO A 169 -3.82 15.26 -15.99
N LYS A 170 -5.06 14.94 -16.33
CA LYS A 170 -6.21 15.80 -16.01
C LYS A 170 -6.37 16.03 -14.51
N ALA A 171 -6.29 14.97 -13.69
CA ALA A 171 -6.40 15.11 -12.25
C ALA A 171 -5.21 15.89 -11.66
N ALA A 172 -4.02 15.71 -12.22
CA ALA A 172 -2.83 16.44 -11.79
C ALA A 172 -2.92 17.94 -12.10
N LEU A 173 -3.50 18.32 -13.25
CA LEU A 173 -3.66 19.73 -13.66
C LEU A 173 -4.79 20.43 -12.90
N ASP A 174 -5.93 19.75 -12.73
CA ASP A 174 -7.11 20.30 -12.06
C ASP A 174 -7.04 20.19 -10.53
N GLY A 175 -6.01 19.52 -10.02
CA GLY A 175 -5.81 19.25 -8.62
C GLY A 175 -4.76 20.13 -7.97
N VAL A 176 -4.49 19.86 -6.73
CA VAL A 176 -3.53 20.56 -5.87
C VAL A 176 -2.15 19.92 -5.86
N SER A 177 -1.78 19.25 -6.96
CA SER A 177 -0.54 18.44 -7.03
C SER A 177 0.71 19.26 -6.71
N GLU A 178 0.80 20.51 -7.18
CA GLU A 178 1.96 21.36 -6.93
C GLU A 178 2.07 21.77 -5.45
N GLU A 179 0.95 22.13 -4.82
CA GLU A 179 0.90 22.50 -3.41
C GLU A 179 1.21 21.29 -2.53
N THR A 180 0.58 20.16 -2.81
CA THR A 180 0.80 18.89 -2.13
C THR A 180 2.25 18.43 -2.26
N GLY A 181 2.80 18.49 -3.49
CA GLY A 181 4.20 18.13 -3.76
C GLY A 181 5.18 19.00 -2.98
N ARG A 182 4.95 20.31 -2.91
CA ARG A 182 5.78 21.22 -2.08
C ARG A 182 5.71 20.86 -0.60
N TRP A 183 4.52 20.55 -0.10
CA TRP A 183 4.35 20.16 1.30
C TRP A 183 5.11 18.87 1.62
N PHE A 184 4.99 17.83 0.80
CA PHE A 184 5.73 16.58 1.00
C PHE A 184 7.24 16.76 0.82
N ALA A 185 7.68 17.56 -0.14
CA ALA A 185 9.09 17.89 -0.31
C ALA A 185 9.68 18.54 0.95
N ASN A 186 8.95 19.49 1.54
CA ASN A 186 9.35 20.14 2.78
C ASN A 186 9.40 19.15 3.96
N LEU A 187 8.36 18.32 4.10
CA LEU A 187 8.31 17.30 5.15
C LEU A 187 9.48 16.32 5.03
N CYS A 188 9.76 15.82 3.84
CA CYS A 188 10.86 14.89 3.58
C CYS A 188 12.22 15.56 3.82
N SER A 189 12.43 16.78 3.33
CA SER A 189 13.65 17.56 3.54
C SER A 189 13.95 17.79 5.02
N GLN A 190 12.95 18.22 5.81
CA GLN A 190 13.09 18.41 7.27
C GLN A 190 13.47 17.11 7.99
N ASN A 191 13.15 15.96 7.42
CA ASN A 191 13.48 14.64 7.97
C ASN A 191 14.72 14.00 7.33
N GLY A 192 15.40 14.70 6.40
CA GLY A 192 16.58 14.20 5.69
C GLY A 192 16.28 12.98 4.82
N VAL A 193 15.14 12.96 4.15
CA VAL A 193 14.66 11.90 3.25
C VAL A 193 14.56 12.44 1.84
N ARG A 194 14.99 11.64 0.87
CA ARG A 194 14.81 11.97 -0.56
C ARG A 194 13.32 11.86 -0.92
N TYR A 195 12.83 12.82 -1.70
CA TYR A 195 11.48 12.83 -2.24
C TYR A 195 11.48 13.07 -3.75
N ILE A 196 10.59 12.36 -4.44
CA ILE A 196 10.35 12.51 -5.88
C ILE A 196 8.84 12.56 -6.09
N ASP A 197 8.36 13.62 -6.74
CA ASP A 197 6.96 13.74 -7.15
C ASP A 197 6.85 13.52 -8.66
N PHE A 198 6.29 12.37 -9.04
CA PHE A 198 6.14 12.02 -10.44
C PHE A 198 5.01 12.75 -11.16
N ASN A 199 4.13 13.42 -10.41
CA ASN A 199 3.15 14.34 -11.04
C ASN A 199 3.80 15.60 -11.58
N LEU A 200 4.95 16.00 -11.01
CA LEU A 200 5.71 17.18 -11.42
C LEU A 200 6.80 16.85 -12.46
N VAL A 201 7.00 15.58 -12.78
CA VAL A 201 7.87 15.18 -13.90
C VAL A 201 7.20 15.57 -15.21
N SER A 202 7.96 16.21 -16.10
CA SER A 202 7.43 16.68 -17.37
C SER A 202 6.86 15.54 -18.22
N LEU A 203 5.89 15.85 -19.08
CA LEU A 203 5.33 14.85 -20.02
C LEU A 203 6.36 14.38 -21.04
N ASP A 204 7.41 15.17 -21.31
CA ASP A 204 8.51 14.79 -22.20
C ASP A 204 9.41 13.71 -21.57
N GLU A 205 9.57 13.74 -20.23
CA GLU A 205 10.37 12.76 -19.51
C GLU A 205 9.57 11.50 -19.16
N LEU A 206 8.29 11.66 -18.81
CA LEU A 206 7.36 10.58 -18.53
C LEU A 206 6.06 10.81 -19.31
N GLU A 207 6.10 10.46 -20.60
CA GLU A 207 4.95 10.57 -21.49
C GLU A 207 3.79 9.72 -20.95
N ARG A 208 2.65 10.39 -20.71
CA ARG A 208 1.45 9.78 -20.18
C ARG A 208 0.21 10.56 -20.58
N THR A 209 -0.88 9.85 -20.69
CA THR A 209 -2.21 10.39 -21.02
C THR A 209 -3.21 9.87 -19.99
N ASP A 210 -4.41 10.43 -19.95
CA ASP A 210 -5.48 9.92 -19.09
C ASP A 210 -5.87 8.47 -19.44
N ASP A 211 -5.51 8.03 -20.65
CA ASP A 211 -5.78 6.68 -21.14
C ASP A 211 -4.83 5.61 -20.60
N ASP A 212 -3.72 6.03 -20.02
CA ASP A 212 -2.75 5.15 -19.36
C ASP A 212 -3.18 4.76 -17.93
N PHE A 213 -4.37 5.22 -17.51
CA PHE A 213 -4.94 4.94 -16.20
C PHE A 213 -6.32 4.30 -16.33
N ALA A 214 -6.63 3.38 -15.42
CA ALA A 214 -7.91 2.69 -15.38
C ALA A 214 -9.05 3.58 -14.85
N ASP A 215 -8.71 4.52 -13.97
CA ASP A 215 -9.65 5.42 -13.30
C ASP A 215 -8.97 6.77 -12.99
N TRP A 216 -9.73 7.69 -12.40
CA TRP A 216 -9.22 9.02 -12.03
C TRP A 216 -8.36 9.01 -10.75
N GLU A 217 -8.42 7.93 -9.97
CA GLU A 217 -7.63 7.78 -8.73
C GLU A 217 -6.15 7.47 -9.00
N GLY A 218 -5.80 7.18 -10.27
CA GLY A 218 -4.42 6.96 -10.67
C GLY A 218 -3.99 5.49 -10.71
N HIS A 219 -4.93 4.54 -10.73
CA HIS A 219 -4.58 3.15 -10.96
C HIS A 219 -4.07 2.95 -12.39
N MET A 220 -2.76 2.77 -12.52
CA MET A 220 -2.09 2.65 -13.81
C MET A 220 -2.51 1.39 -14.57
N MET A 221 -2.62 1.52 -15.90
CA MET A 221 -2.63 0.35 -16.78
C MET A 221 -1.27 -0.37 -16.72
N GLY A 222 -1.25 -1.66 -17.04
CA GLY A 222 -0.05 -2.48 -16.91
C GLY A 222 1.17 -1.93 -17.65
N TRP A 223 0.97 -1.47 -18.89
CA TRP A 223 2.05 -0.87 -19.69
C TRP A 223 2.60 0.44 -19.08
N MET A 224 1.72 1.25 -18.48
CA MET A 224 2.15 2.48 -17.81
C MET A 224 2.91 2.17 -16.53
N ALA A 225 2.47 1.16 -15.77
CA ALA A 225 3.16 0.73 -14.57
C ALA A 225 4.55 0.16 -14.87
N GLU A 226 4.73 -0.57 -15.98
CA GLU A 226 6.05 -1.01 -16.46
C GLU A 226 6.93 0.19 -16.80
N LYS A 227 6.44 1.10 -17.67
CA LYS A 227 7.16 2.31 -18.06
C LYS A 227 7.57 3.19 -16.88
N TYR A 228 6.67 3.32 -15.89
CA TYR A 228 6.94 4.07 -14.67
C TYR A 228 8.04 3.42 -13.79
N SER A 229 8.20 2.10 -13.88
CA SER A 229 9.14 1.33 -13.05
C SER A 229 10.55 1.25 -13.63
N GLU A 230 10.76 1.63 -14.89
CA GLU A 230 12.06 1.69 -15.57
C GLU A 230 12.84 2.97 -15.22
#